data_e1c9e14c81bb49ebc4b52fb5a007597f
#
_entry.id   e1c9e14c81bb49ebc4b52fb5a007597f
#
_cell.length_a   1.000
_cell.length_b   1.000
_cell.length_c   1.000
_cell.angle_alpha   90.00
_cell.angle_beta   90.00
_cell.angle_gamma   90.00
#
_symmetry.space_group_name_H-M   'P 1'
#
loop_
_entity.id
_entity.type
_entity.pdbx_description
1 polymer ?
#
loop_
_entity_poly.entity_id
_entity_poly.type
_entity_poly.pdbx_seq_one_letter_code
_entity_poly.pdbx_strand_id
1 'polypeptide(L)'
;LDLSDERELLENLKNILDEYDPDVIFTRWGDGWLFPFLFESAKRHQVDFNPSRDAQQKYRHIQESTFESYGSIYFRAQQTHLFGRWHIDNKNSTMDMGFKFSMRSAIELARVTSVDVQTAARNSPGSGFTAMQIQGALKRGILIPLQKRQTEQFKSALELNAADGGGLNYRPIVGLHQDIAELDFFSMYPSIMMTWNISGETVGVRGKKIRYVPDSGVPITQDVDGLVASVLKPLLEKRLRVKRMMKKFTPDDPQHPILQSVADALKWLGYVSFGYQGYKNNLFGNIQAHEAICAIGRETLVTAIETAHELGFRVLVANVDSLFVQKEAANRPQDFKPLMDEIMFRTGLIIELEGIFDWLIFTASKLNPRIGAANRYFGKFDHGELKVRGMAQRRSDTCNWIANAEREILNLLASESNPAHLPALISQA
;
A
#
# COMPACT_ATOMS: atom_id res chain seq x y z
N LEU A 1 38.98 -15.15 -12.51
CA LEU A 1 39.76 -14.59 -11.41
C LEU A 1 40.23 -15.73 -10.54
N ASP A 2 41.55 -15.93 -10.49
CA ASP A 2 42.13 -16.84 -9.51
C ASP A 2 42.08 -16.14 -8.13
N LEU A 3 41.30 -16.73 -7.20
CA LEU A 3 40.98 -16.12 -5.90
C LEU A 3 42.05 -16.39 -4.83
N SER A 4 43.27 -16.70 -5.22
CA SER A 4 44.34 -17.13 -4.30
C SER A 4 44.93 -16.00 -3.45
N ASP A 5 44.73 -14.72 -3.82
CA ASP A 5 45.22 -13.55 -3.07
C ASP A 5 44.12 -12.52 -2.82
N GLU A 6 43.72 -12.34 -1.56
CA GLU A 6 42.75 -11.34 -1.14
C GLU A 6 43.16 -9.89 -1.51
N ARG A 7 44.44 -9.59 -1.49
CA ARG A 7 44.93 -8.27 -1.86
C ARG A 7 44.71 -7.99 -3.35
N GLU A 8 45.09 -8.93 -4.21
CA GLU A 8 44.88 -8.82 -5.64
C GLU A 8 43.38 -8.74 -5.98
N LEU A 9 42.54 -9.50 -5.31
CA LEU A 9 41.09 -9.39 -5.45
C LEU A 9 40.56 -7.99 -5.15
N LEU A 10 41.04 -7.35 -4.05
CA LEU A 10 40.61 -6.01 -3.66
C LEU A 10 41.10 -4.95 -4.66
N GLU A 11 42.33 -5.05 -5.12
CA GLU A 11 42.91 -4.15 -6.14
C GLU A 11 42.17 -4.28 -7.46
N ASN A 12 41.86 -5.50 -7.90
CA ASN A 12 41.06 -5.75 -9.10
C ASN A 12 39.63 -5.23 -8.96
N LEU A 13 38.96 -5.44 -7.80
CA LEU A 13 37.64 -4.89 -7.56
C LEU A 13 37.63 -3.38 -7.59
N LYS A 14 38.64 -2.73 -7.00
CA LYS A 14 38.83 -1.28 -7.08
C LYS A 14 38.96 -0.81 -8.53
N ASN A 15 39.84 -1.45 -9.31
CA ASN A 15 40.04 -1.10 -10.70
C ASN A 15 38.76 -1.26 -11.54
N ILE A 16 37.99 -2.31 -11.29
CA ILE A 16 36.68 -2.51 -11.95
C ILE A 16 35.69 -1.39 -11.57
N LEU A 17 35.63 -1.00 -10.28
CA LEU A 17 34.77 0.10 -9.86
C LEU A 17 35.19 1.45 -10.43
N ASP A 18 36.48 1.68 -10.61
CA ASP A 18 37.04 2.89 -11.21
C ASP A 18 36.84 2.93 -12.74
N GLU A 19 36.97 1.77 -13.42
CA GLU A 19 36.81 1.65 -14.87
C GLU A 19 35.33 1.79 -15.30
N TYR A 20 34.43 1.06 -14.63
CA TYR A 20 33.00 1.04 -14.99
C TYR A 20 32.21 2.20 -14.38
N ASP A 21 32.72 2.80 -13.32
CA ASP A 21 32.11 3.90 -12.57
C ASP A 21 30.56 3.80 -12.41
N PRO A 22 30.04 2.71 -11.86
CA PRO A 22 28.60 2.46 -11.79
C PRO A 22 27.91 3.48 -10.85
N ASP A 23 26.72 3.97 -11.24
CA ASP A 23 25.87 4.81 -10.38
C ASP A 23 25.22 4.02 -9.24
N VAL A 24 24.98 2.73 -9.44
CA VAL A 24 24.34 1.86 -8.48
C VAL A 24 25.11 0.54 -8.36
N ILE A 25 25.40 0.15 -7.12
CA ILE A 25 25.95 -1.17 -6.80
C ILE A 25 24.86 -2.00 -6.12
N PHE A 26 24.47 -3.09 -6.78
CA PHE A 26 23.58 -4.09 -6.18
C PHE A 26 24.40 -5.21 -5.54
N THR A 27 24.04 -5.57 -4.33
CA THR A 27 24.67 -6.68 -3.62
C THR A 27 23.62 -7.65 -3.09
N ARG A 28 24.10 -8.82 -2.69
CA ARG A 28 23.37 -9.75 -1.84
C ARG A 28 24.18 -9.94 -0.57
N TRP A 29 23.57 -9.59 0.59
CA TRP A 29 24.26 -9.54 1.89
C TRP A 29 25.35 -8.44 1.98
N GLY A 30 25.24 -7.38 1.17
CA GLY A 30 26.21 -6.28 1.15
C GLY A 30 26.28 -5.52 2.45
N ASP A 31 25.15 -5.26 3.06
CA ASP A 31 25.05 -4.49 4.31
C ASP A 31 25.63 -5.27 5.50
N GLY A 32 25.26 -6.55 5.61
CA GLY A 32 25.55 -7.37 6.80
C GLY A 32 26.90 -8.11 6.75
N TRP A 33 27.40 -8.38 5.57
CA TRP A 33 28.58 -9.24 5.42
C TRP A 33 29.60 -8.71 4.40
N LEU A 34 29.22 -8.49 3.13
CA LEU A 34 30.18 -8.28 2.05
C LEU A 34 31.00 -6.99 2.24
N PHE A 35 30.37 -5.84 2.45
CA PHE A 35 31.11 -4.58 2.64
C PHE A 35 31.89 -4.56 3.95
N PRO A 36 31.36 -4.98 5.10
CA PRO A 36 32.16 -5.13 6.31
C PRO A 36 33.39 -6.01 6.10
N PHE A 37 33.26 -7.15 5.43
CA PHE A 37 34.37 -8.03 5.09
C PHE A 37 35.41 -7.34 4.18
N LEU A 38 34.96 -6.69 3.10
CA LEU A 38 35.85 -5.98 2.17
C LEU A 38 36.63 -4.84 2.85
N PHE A 39 36.00 -4.08 3.73
CA PHE A 39 36.66 -3.00 4.47
C PHE A 39 37.67 -3.55 5.48
N GLU A 40 37.37 -4.64 6.15
CA GLU A 40 38.28 -5.27 7.08
C GLU A 40 39.48 -5.92 6.36
N SER A 41 39.23 -6.60 5.26
CA SER A 41 40.25 -7.18 4.41
C SER A 41 41.16 -6.10 3.81
N ALA A 42 40.58 -4.99 3.31
CA ALA A 42 41.34 -3.84 2.80
C ALA A 42 42.27 -3.24 3.88
N LYS A 43 41.78 -3.13 5.13
CA LYS A 43 42.61 -2.67 6.26
C LYS A 43 43.76 -3.65 6.57
N ARG A 44 43.46 -4.96 6.56
CA ARG A 44 44.45 -6.02 6.84
C ARG A 44 45.57 -6.06 5.81
N HIS A 45 45.21 -5.90 4.52
CA HIS A 45 46.15 -5.94 3.40
C HIS A 45 46.71 -4.57 3.01
N GLN A 46 46.38 -3.50 3.74
CA GLN A 46 46.78 -2.13 3.49
C GLN A 46 46.44 -1.65 2.08
N VAL A 47 45.28 -2.07 1.54
CA VAL A 47 44.74 -1.61 0.27
C VAL A 47 43.83 -0.41 0.52
N ASP A 48 44.01 0.68 -0.23
CA ASP A 48 43.13 1.84 -0.19
C ASP A 48 41.87 1.55 -1.01
N PHE A 49 40.96 0.76 -0.42
CA PHE A 49 39.68 0.42 -1.02
C PHE A 49 38.63 1.47 -0.66
N ASN A 50 38.12 2.16 -1.66
CA ASN A 50 36.99 3.10 -1.51
C ASN A 50 35.93 2.82 -2.59
N PRO A 51 34.78 2.22 -2.21
CA PRO A 51 33.70 1.97 -3.15
C PRO A 51 32.82 3.20 -3.45
N SER A 52 33.06 4.32 -2.76
CA SER A 52 32.37 5.60 -3.00
C SER A 52 33.08 6.43 -4.08
N ARG A 53 32.39 7.40 -4.67
CA ARG A 53 32.98 8.43 -5.52
C ARG A 53 33.57 9.60 -4.72
N ASP A 54 33.23 9.72 -3.44
CA ASP A 54 33.75 10.72 -2.53
C ASP A 54 35.12 10.24 -1.98
N ALA A 55 36.18 11.00 -2.21
CA ALA A 55 37.52 10.64 -1.74
C ALA A 55 37.66 10.77 -0.21
N GLN A 56 36.85 11.64 0.43
CA GLN A 56 36.95 11.90 1.87
C GLN A 56 36.04 11.03 2.67
N GLN A 57 34.88 10.61 2.10
CA GLN A 57 33.85 9.80 2.77
C GLN A 57 33.68 8.46 2.05
N LYS A 58 34.35 7.42 2.58
CA LYS A 58 34.35 6.10 1.96
C LYS A 58 32.98 5.41 2.06
N TYR A 59 32.30 5.50 3.21
CA TYR A 59 30.97 4.94 3.45
C TYR A 59 30.40 5.47 4.76
N ARG A 60 29.08 5.39 4.88
CA ARG A 60 28.36 5.60 6.14
C ARG A 60 27.83 4.26 6.64
N HIS A 61 28.23 3.87 7.83
CA HIS A 61 27.72 2.69 8.51
C HIS A 61 26.58 3.09 9.45
N ILE A 62 25.44 2.41 9.34
CA ILE A 62 24.30 2.53 10.26
C ILE A 62 24.21 1.19 11.01
N GLN A 63 24.33 1.26 12.32
CA GLN A 63 24.29 0.06 13.17
C GLN A 63 22.90 -0.59 13.16
N GLU A 64 22.87 -1.88 13.40
CA GLU A 64 21.65 -2.64 13.63
C GLU A 64 20.91 -2.13 14.86
N SER A 65 19.60 -2.27 14.87
CA SER A 65 18.75 -1.85 15.96
C SER A 65 17.49 -2.70 16.04
N THR A 66 16.91 -2.78 17.24
CA THR A 66 15.59 -3.35 17.42
C THR A 66 14.60 -2.26 17.81
N PHE A 67 13.35 -2.40 17.39
CA PHE A 67 12.26 -1.53 17.81
C PHE A 67 10.98 -2.34 17.99
N GLU A 68 10.14 -1.88 18.88
CA GLU A 68 8.82 -2.46 19.13
C GLU A 68 7.76 -1.73 18.32
N SER A 69 6.89 -2.47 17.67
CA SER A 69 5.72 -1.92 16.97
C SER A 69 4.56 -2.90 17.03
N TYR A 70 3.39 -2.41 17.46
CA TYR A 70 2.16 -3.23 17.59
C TYR A 70 2.36 -4.53 18.40
N GLY A 71 3.11 -4.46 19.48
CA GLY A 71 3.38 -5.61 20.35
C GLY A 71 4.39 -6.63 19.79
N SER A 72 4.99 -6.35 18.65
CA SER A 72 6.03 -7.19 18.03
C SER A 72 7.39 -6.47 18.05
N ILE A 73 8.46 -7.26 18.26
CA ILE A 73 9.83 -6.74 18.16
C ILE A 73 10.33 -6.94 16.75
N TYR A 74 10.78 -5.87 16.13
CA TYR A 74 11.35 -5.85 14.79
C TYR A 74 12.85 -5.62 14.87
N PHE A 75 13.60 -6.40 14.09
CA PHE A 75 15.03 -6.22 13.89
C PHE A 75 15.28 -5.41 12.62
N ARG A 76 16.11 -4.39 12.73
CA ARG A 76 16.66 -3.64 11.59
C ARG A 76 18.13 -4.01 11.45
N ALA A 77 18.48 -4.63 10.34
CA ALA A 77 19.87 -4.97 10.07
C ALA A 77 20.74 -3.72 9.88
N GLN A 78 22.03 -3.88 10.12
CA GLN A 78 23.03 -2.82 9.80
C GLN A 78 22.96 -2.45 8.32
N GLN A 79 23.43 -1.24 7.97
CA GLN A 79 23.38 -0.72 6.61
C GLN A 79 24.71 -0.07 6.25
N THR A 80 25.14 -0.25 5.01
CA THR A 80 26.29 0.43 4.42
C THR A 80 25.83 1.32 3.28
N HIS A 81 25.93 2.64 3.45
CA HIS A 81 25.60 3.63 2.44
C HIS A 81 26.87 4.19 1.81
N LEU A 82 26.86 4.36 0.50
CA LEU A 82 27.97 4.95 -0.26
C LEU A 82 27.70 6.41 -0.59
N PHE A 83 28.76 7.15 -0.90
CA PHE A 83 28.70 8.55 -1.29
C PHE A 83 29.03 8.71 -2.78
N GLY A 84 28.24 9.55 -3.46
CA GLY A 84 28.36 9.78 -4.90
C GLY A 84 27.84 8.66 -5.78
N ARG A 85 27.49 7.52 -5.24
CA ARG A 85 26.77 6.40 -5.88
C ARG A 85 25.89 5.69 -4.86
N TRP A 86 24.96 4.87 -5.30
CA TRP A 86 24.06 4.15 -4.39
C TRP A 86 24.48 2.71 -4.22
N HIS A 87 24.38 2.22 -3.00
CA HIS A 87 24.46 0.80 -2.67
C HIS A 87 23.09 0.30 -2.26
N ILE A 88 22.61 -0.79 -2.88
CA ILE A 88 21.34 -1.44 -2.55
C ILE A 88 21.61 -2.91 -2.27
N ASP A 89 21.34 -3.35 -1.05
CA ASP A 89 21.39 -4.76 -0.67
C ASP A 89 20.04 -5.42 -0.89
N ASN A 90 19.97 -6.39 -1.81
CA ASN A 90 18.73 -7.10 -2.12
C ASN A 90 18.16 -7.87 -0.92
N LYS A 91 19.00 -8.24 0.07
CA LYS A 91 18.56 -8.95 1.29
C LYS A 91 18.17 -8.02 2.44
N ASN A 92 18.52 -6.76 2.34
CA ASN A 92 18.18 -5.73 3.33
C ASN A 92 17.44 -4.56 2.68
N SER A 93 16.56 -4.86 1.72
CA SER A 93 15.74 -3.85 1.06
C SER A 93 14.29 -4.26 0.99
N THR A 94 13.40 -3.29 0.88
CA THR A 94 11.97 -3.49 0.67
C THR A 94 11.65 -4.16 -0.68
N MET A 95 12.64 -4.26 -1.58
CA MET A 95 12.51 -4.92 -2.89
C MET A 95 12.36 -6.44 -2.77
N ASP A 96 12.94 -7.07 -1.73
CA ASP A 96 12.83 -8.51 -1.48
C ASP A 96 11.61 -8.90 -0.61
N MET A 97 10.92 -7.94 -0.01
CA MET A 97 9.80 -8.18 0.92
C MET A 97 8.46 -8.57 0.27
N GLY A 98 8.48 -9.13 -0.95
CA GLY A 98 7.25 -9.53 -1.67
C GLY A 98 6.44 -8.36 -2.23
N PHE A 99 6.86 -7.14 -1.98
CA PHE A 99 6.40 -5.96 -2.69
C PHE A 99 7.18 -5.89 -3.99
N LYS A 100 6.49 -5.81 -5.13
CA LYS A 100 7.12 -5.64 -6.45
C LYS A 100 7.78 -4.25 -6.56
N PHE A 101 8.58 -3.86 -5.55
CA PHE A 101 9.35 -2.64 -5.58
C PHE A 101 10.56 -2.81 -6.50
N SER A 102 10.65 -1.97 -7.49
CA SER A 102 11.80 -1.85 -8.38
C SER A 102 12.68 -0.66 -7.95
N MET A 103 13.84 -0.52 -8.57
CA MET A 103 14.67 0.68 -8.41
C MET A 103 13.90 1.96 -8.77
N ARG A 104 12.97 1.90 -9.73
CA ARG A 104 12.07 3.02 -10.07
C ARG A 104 11.18 3.40 -8.89
N SER A 105 10.66 2.41 -8.16
CA SER A 105 9.88 2.65 -6.94
C SER A 105 10.72 3.34 -5.87
N ALA A 106 11.94 2.89 -5.62
CA ALA A 106 12.84 3.48 -4.63
C ALA A 106 13.20 4.94 -4.97
N ILE A 107 13.51 5.23 -6.24
CA ILE A 107 13.74 6.59 -6.74
C ILE A 107 12.50 7.47 -6.56
N GLU A 108 11.32 6.94 -6.88
CA GLU A 108 10.08 7.69 -6.74
C GLU A 108 9.74 7.99 -5.28
N LEU A 109 9.92 7.01 -4.38
CA LEU A 109 9.80 7.22 -2.94
C LEU A 109 10.76 8.32 -2.47
N ALA A 110 12.04 8.25 -2.86
CA ALA A 110 13.04 9.26 -2.52
C ALA A 110 12.64 10.66 -2.99
N ARG A 111 12.13 10.80 -4.21
CA ARG A 111 11.68 12.07 -4.79
C ARG A 111 10.49 12.68 -4.04
N VAL A 112 9.53 11.86 -3.64
CA VAL A 112 8.28 12.33 -2.99
C VAL A 112 8.52 12.61 -1.50
N THR A 113 9.34 11.79 -0.85
CA THR A 113 9.60 11.89 0.59
C THR A 113 10.81 12.77 0.92
N SER A 114 11.66 13.09 -0.09
CA SER A 114 12.96 13.74 0.05
C SER A 114 13.91 13.03 1.03
N VAL A 115 13.77 11.73 1.11
CA VAL A 115 14.71 10.83 1.76
C VAL A 115 15.67 10.30 0.69
N ASP A 116 16.95 10.12 1.00
CA ASP A 116 17.87 9.55 0.02
C ASP A 116 17.48 8.15 -0.43
N VAL A 117 17.87 7.78 -1.66
CA VAL A 117 17.43 6.53 -2.31
C VAL A 117 17.84 5.28 -1.51
N GLN A 118 19.05 5.28 -0.92
CA GLN A 118 19.56 4.13 -0.16
C GLN A 118 18.75 3.93 1.11
N THR A 119 18.38 5.01 1.79
CA THR A 119 17.47 4.99 2.95
C THR A 119 16.04 4.62 2.53
N ALA A 120 15.54 5.18 1.44
CA ALA A 120 14.19 4.88 0.94
C ALA A 120 14.03 3.41 0.54
N ALA A 121 15.07 2.78 0.00
CA ALA A 121 15.07 1.37 -0.34
C ALA A 121 15.04 0.43 0.88
N ARG A 122 15.51 0.87 2.05
CA ARG A 122 15.64 0.04 3.27
C ARG A 122 14.60 0.33 4.35
N ASN A 123 14.01 1.51 4.32
CA ASN A 123 13.04 1.92 5.31
C ASN A 123 11.60 1.59 4.89
N SER A 124 10.74 1.42 5.90
CA SER A 124 9.31 1.27 5.63
C SER A 124 8.72 2.54 4.99
N PRO A 125 7.68 2.42 4.14
CA PRO A 125 6.98 3.58 3.60
C PRO A 125 6.46 4.55 4.66
N GLY A 126 6.19 4.08 5.87
CA GLY A 126 5.79 4.92 7.01
C GLY A 126 6.85 5.93 7.42
N SER A 127 8.14 5.56 7.38
CA SER A 127 9.24 6.51 7.60
C SER A 127 9.27 7.59 6.51
N GLY A 128 8.96 7.22 5.27
CA GLY A 128 8.80 8.16 4.16
C GLY A 128 7.63 9.12 4.39
N PHE A 129 6.49 8.63 4.86
CA PHE A 129 5.34 9.47 5.19
C PHE A 129 5.66 10.46 6.32
N THR A 130 6.36 10.02 7.37
CA THR A 130 6.84 10.91 8.45
C THR A 130 7.77 12.00 7.89
N ALA A 131 8.67 11.66 6.97
CA ALA A 131 9.55 12.64 6.34
C ALA A 131 8.77 13.70 5.54
N MET A 132 7.70 13.30 4.82
CA MET A 132 6.80 14.23 4.14
C MET A 132 6.11 15.18 5.14
N GLN A 133 5.65 14.67 6.29
CA GLN A 133 5.04 15.49 7.34
C GLN A 133 6.06 16.47 7.92
N ILE A 134 7.27 16.04 8.22
CA ILE A 134 8.37 16.90 8.72
C ILE A 134 8.64 18.02 7.73
N GLN A 135 8.77 17.71 6.45
CA GLN A 135 9.00 18.72 5.41
C GLN A 135 7.82 19.71 5.27
N GLY A 136 6.59 19.19 5.30
CA GLY A 136 5.40 20.01 5.29
C GLY A 136 5.37 20.96 6.49
N ALA A 137 5.72 20.49 7.68
CA ALA A 137 5.81 21.27 8.89
C ALA A 137 6.87 22.37 8.80
N LEU A 138 8.09 22.02 8.34
CA LEU A 138 9.18 22.99 8.15
C LEU A 138 8.79 24.11 7.16
N LYS A 139 8.21 23.75 6.02
CA LYS A 139 7.75 24.72 5.00
C LYS A 139 6.68 25.69 5.53
N ARG A 140 5.90 25.26 6.51
CA ARG A 140 4.80 26.03 7.11
C ARG A 140 5.20 26.72 8.44
N GLY A 141 6.45 26.57 8.89
CA GLY A 141 6.91 27.12 10.18
C GLY A 141 6.25 26.43 11.39
N ILE A 142 5.79 25.18 11.24
CA ILE A 142 5.17 24.39 12.31
C ILE A 142 6.30 23.72 13.12
N LEU A 143 6.24 23.86 14.44
CA LEU A 143 7.18 23.19 15.35
C LEU A 143 7.00 21.68 15.28
N ILE A 144 8.13 20.98 15.15
CA ILE A 144 8.15 19.52 15.10
C ILE A 144 8.38 18.98 16.53
N PRO A 145 7.47 18.16 17.07
CA PRO A 145 7.68 17.54 18.37
C PRO A 145 8.92 16.63 18.37
N LEU A 146 9.78 16.75 19.38
CA LEU A 146 10.93 15.85 19.54
C LEU A 146 10.45 14.41 19.80
N GLN A 147 9.41 14.28 20.60
CA GLN A 147 8.75 13.01 20.91
C GLN A 147 7.24 13.24 21.06
N LYS A 148 6.44 12.25 20.64
CA LYS A 148 5.02 12.26 20.97
C LYS A 148 4.87 11.99 22.47
N ARG A 149 4.37 12.98 23.21
CA ARG A 149 4.13 12.90 24.66
C ARG A 149 2.63 12.92 25.03
N GLN A 150 1.75 13.00 24.02
CA GLN A 150 0.32 13.00 24.29
C GLN A 150 -0.11 11.60 24.67
N THR A 151 -0.67 11.47 25.86
CA THR A 151 -1.43 10.28 26.27
C THR A 151 -2.79 10.34 25.59
N GLU A 152 -3.32 9.18 25.24
CA GLU A 152 -4.69 9.07 24.77
C GLU A 152 -5.65 9.44 25.92
N GLN A 153 -6.78 10.07 25.57
CA GLN A 153 -7.82 10.34 26.54
C GLN A 153 -8.43 9.01 27.02
N PHE A 154 -8.74 8.94 28.31
CA PHE A 154 -9.45 7.79 28.86
C PHE A 154 -10.81 7.62 28.15
N LYS A 155 -11.10 6.40 27.73
CA LYS A 155 -12.40 5.99 27.15
C LYS A 155 -12.99 4.88 27.98
N SER A 156 -14.29 4.94 28.23
CA SER A 156 -15.06 3.83 28.77
C SER A 156 -15.08 2.66 27.74
N ALA A 157 -15.46 1.46 28.19
CA ALA A 157 -15.61 0.30 27.29
C ALA A 157 -16.64 0.56 26.17
N LEU A 158 -17.72 1.31 26.44
CA LEU A 158 -18.71 1.69 25.44
C LEU A 158 -18.14 2.67 24.41
N GLU A 159 -17.39 3.68 24.85
CA GLU A 159 -16.72 4.61 23.97
C GLU A 159 -15.64 3.94 23.11
N LEU A 160 -14.87 3.00 23.65
CA LEU A 160 -13.91 2.21 22.89
C LEU A 160 -14.60 1.36 21.82
N ASN A 161 -15.70 0.70 22.15
CA ASN A 161 -16.46 -0.10 21.19
C ASN A 161 -17.08 0.76 20.07
N ALA A 162 -17.48 1.98 20.35
CA ALA A 162 -18.02 2.93 19.38
C ALA A 162 -16.91 3.59 18.54
N ALA A 163 -15.75 3.86 19.15
CA ALA A 163 -14.69 4.66 18.54
C ALA A 163 -13.91 3.90 17.44
N ASP A 164 -13.62 2.62 17.66
CA ASP A 164 -12.79 1.82 16.73
C ASP A 164 -13.56 0.60 16.20
N GLY A 165 -14.59 0.87 15.41
CA GLY A 165 -15.33 -0.15 14.67
C GLY A 165 -14.58 -0.68 13.43
N GLY A 166 -13.38 -0.18 13.12
CA GLY A 166 -12.66 -0.53 11.89
C GLY A 166 -13.42 -0.15 10.61
N GLY A 167 -13.14 -0.87 9.52
CA GLY A 167 -13.87 -0.74 8.25
C GLY A 167 -15.16 -1.57 8.22
N LEU A 168 -16.13 -1.12 7.44
CA LEU A 168 -17.39 -1.86 7.25
C LEU A 168 -17.17 -3.03 6.28
N ASN A 169 -17.69 -4.20 6.67
CA ASN A 169 -17.77 -5.37 5.81
C ASN A 169 -19.22 -5.84 5.71
N TYR A 170 -19.82 -5.68 4.54
CA TYR A 170 -21.11 -6.26 4.19
C TYR A 170 -20.88 -7.65 3.64
N ARG A 171 -21.47 -8.66 4.28
CA ARG A 171 -21.19 -10.08 3.98
C ARG A 171 -21.61 -10.46 2.57
N PRO A 172 -20.79 -11.27 1.86
CA PRO A 172 -21.12 -11.69 0.51
C PRO A 172 -22.32 -12.63 0.46
N ILE A 173 -23.10 -12.49 -0.61
CA ILE A 173 -24.16 -13.45 -0.95
C ILE A 173 -23.49 -14.67 -1.58
N VAL A 174 -23.60 -15.82 -0.90
CA VAL A 174 -22.97 -17.09 -1.33
C VAL A 174 -23.52 -17.54 -2.67
N GLY A 175 -22.64 -18.07 -3.51
CA GLY A 175 -23.03 -18.70 -4.78
C GLY A 175 -22.31 -18.13 -5.98
N LEU A 176 -22.73 -18.61 -7.16
CA LEU A 176 -22.31 -18.15 -8.48
C LEU A 176 -23.18 -16.96 -8.90
N HIS A 177 -22.53 -15.89 -9.29
CA HIS A 177 -23.17 -14.68 -9.82
C HIS A 177 -22.55 -14.34 -11.17
N GLN A 178 -23.30 -13.65 -12.04
CA GLN A 178 -22.88 -13.23 -13.38
C GLN A 178 -23.10 -11.72 -13.58
N ASP A 179 -22.39 -11.10 -14.51
CA ASP A 179 -22.51 -9.69 -14.85
C ASP A 179 -22.37 -8.76 -13.63
N ILE A 180 -21.30 -8.97 -12.85
CA ILE A 180 -21.05 -8.19 -11.62
C ILE A 180 -20.00 -7.12 -11.89
N ALA A 181 -20.31 -5.87 -11.58
CA ALA A 181 -19.30 -4.80 -11.55
C ALA A 181 -18.65 -4.71 -10.15
N GLU A 182 -17.33 -4.65 -10.15
CA GLU A 182 -16.54 -4.27 -8.99
C GLU A 182 -16.20 -2.78 -9.08
N LEU A 183 -16.70 -2.01 -8.13
CA LEU A 183 -16.42 -0.60 -7.97
C LEU A 183 -15.48 -0.41 -6.78
N ASP A 184 -14.43 0.41 -6.93
CA ASP A 184 -13.40 0.62 -5.90
C ASP A 184 -13.14 2.12 -5.68
N PHE A 185 -13.13 2.56 -4.42
CA PHE A 185 -12.82 3.93 -4.09
C PHE A 185 -11.32 4.22 -4.26
N PHE A 186 -11.01 5.23 -5.02
CA PHE A 186 -9.64 5.65 -5.25
C PHE A 186 -8.95 6.07 -3.94
N SER A 187 -8.04 5.22 -3.43
CA SER A 187 -7.29 5.51 -2.20
C SER A 187 -8.18 6.03 -1.07
N MET A 188 -9.25 5.31 -0.72
CA MET A 188 -10.35 5.78 0.11
C MET A 188 -9.91 6.53 1.35
N TYR A 189 -9.13 5.93 2.27
CA TYR A 189 -8.71 6.59 3.50
C TYR A 189 -7.83 7.83 3.29
N PRO A 190 -6.81 7.80 2.42
CA PRO A 190 -6.08 9.02 2.04
C PRO A 190 -6.98 10.10 1.43
N SER A 191 -7.96 9.73 0.61
CA SER A 191 -8.92 10.66 0.03
C SER A 191 -9.85 11.26 1.07
N ILE A 192 -10.29 10.46 2.05
CA ILE A 192 -11.06 10.95 3.22
C ILE A 192 -10.23 11.97 4.01
N MET A 193 -8.97 11.64 4.34
CA MET A 193 -8.10 12.56 5.09
C MET A 193 -7.96 13.91 4.37
N MET A 194 -7.78 13.87 3.05
CA MET A 194 -7.68 15.09 2.23
C MET A 194 -9.00 15.86 2.17
N THR A 195 -10.11 15.17 1.86
CA THR A 195 -11.42 15.81 1.62
C THR A 195 -12.08 16.35 2.89
N TRP A 196 -11.83 15.67 4.02
CA TRP A 196 -12.36 16.07 5.33
C TRP A 196 -11.38 16.89 6.15
N ASN A 197 -10.20 17.19 5.61
CA ASN A 197 -9.15 17.94 6.29
C ASN A 197 -8.69 17.29 7.62
N ILE A 198 -8.53 15.96 7.62
CA ILE A 198 -8.17 15.21 8.82
C ILE A 198 -6.67 15.28 9.08
N SER A 199 -6.31 15.83 10.21
CA SER A 199 -4.95 15.95 10.76
C SER A 199 -5.01 15.96 12.28
N GLY A 200 -3.89 15.68 12.94
CA GLY A 200 -3.83 15.69 14.40
C GLY A 200 -4.25 17.01 15.03
N GLU A 201 -4.02 18.13 14.35
CA GLU A 201 -4.33 19.49 14.81
C GLU A 201 -5.70 20.00 14.35
N THR A 202 -6.44 19.25 13.52
CA THR A 202 -7.77 19.69 13.05
C THR A 202 -8.91 18.89 13.66
N VAL A 203 -8.67 17.64 14.06
CA VAL A 203 -9.67 16.75 14.68
C VAL A 203 -9.79 17.03 16.17
N GLY A 204 -11.02 17.10 16.68
CA GLY A 204 -11.32 17.46 18.07
C GLY A 204 -11.25 18.96 18.33
N VAL A 205 -10.99 19.78 17.32
CA VAL A 205 -10.84 21.23 17.42
C VAL A 205 -12.06 21.94 16.85
N ARG A 206 -12.62 22.88 17.62
CA ARG A 206 -13.71 23.76 17.18
C ARG A 206 -13.15 24.98 16.46
N GLY A 207 -13.90 25.47 15.47
CA GLY A 207 -13.57 26.64 14.69
C GLY A 207 -14.84 27.34 14.19
N LYS A 208 -14.70 28.27 13.24
CA LYS A 208 -15.85 28.95 12.60
C LYS A 208 -16.53 28.04 11.57
N LYS A 209 -15.73 27.25 10.84
CA LYS A 209 -16.20 26.24 9.88
C LYS A 209 -15.89 24.86 10.44
N ILE A 210 -16.92 24.05 10.67
CA ILE A 210 -16.77 22.73 11.30
C ILE A 210 -17.50 21.69 10.47
N ARG A 211 -16.88 20.53 10.30
CA ARG A 211 -17.55 19.28 9.91
C ARG A 211 -17.57 18.37 11.14
N TYR A 212 -18.57 17.53 11.24
CA TYR A 212 -18.68 16.58 12.35
C TYR A 212 -18.48 15.15 11.84
N VAL A 213 -17.68 14.39 12.58
CA VAL A 213 -17.50 12.95 12.32
C VAL A 213 -18.83 12.26 12.55
N PRO A 214 -19.30 11.39 11.61
CA PRO A 214 -20.47 10.57 11.79
C PRO A 214 -20.42 9.78 13.11
N ASP A 215 -21.55 9.48 13.69
CA ASP A 215 -21.77 8.73 14.94
C ASP A 215 -21.16 9.37 16.20
N SER A 216 -19.89 9.79 16.13
CA SER A 216 -19.16 10.34 17.30
C SER A 216 -19.38 11.82 17.55
N GLY A 217 -19.81 12.60 16.54
CA GLY A 217 -19.96 14.03 16.61
C GLY A 217 -18.66 14.82 16.90
N VAL A 218 -17.51 14.20 16.75
CA VAL A 218 -16.20 14.85 16.93
C VAL A 218 -16.04 15.96 15.89
N PRO A 219 -15.74 17.22 16.30
CA PRO A 219 -15.57 18.32 15.35
C PRO A 219 -14.25 18.20 14.59
N ILE A 220 -14.28 18.59 13.31
CA ILE A 220 -13.10 18.76 12.47
C ILE A 220 -13.13 20.19 11.94
N THR A 221 -12.19 21.03 12.38
CA THR A 221 -12.10 22.39 11.88
C THR A 221 -11.68 22.45 10.42
N GLN A 222 -12.32 23.36 9.68
CA GLN A 222 -12.00 23.66 8.29
C GLN A 222 -11.37 25.08 8.16
N ASP A 223 -11.03 25.71 9.27
CA ASP A 223 -10.50 27.09 9.27
C ASP A 223 -9.03 27.15 8.85
N VAL A 224 -8.31 26.06 9.00
CA VAL A 224 -6.89 25.90 8.63
C VAL A 224 -6.68 24.62 7.85
N ASP A 225 -5.75 24.62 6.93
CA ASP A 225 -5.36 23.40 6.21
C ASP A 225 -4.57 22.48 7.14
N GLY A 226 -5.04 21.27 7.33
CA GLY A 226 -4.36 20.25 8.10
C GLY A 226 -3.03 19.82 7.46
N LEU A 227 -2.02 19.54 8.29
CA LEU A 227 -0.70 19.12 7.82
C LEU A 227 -0.79 17.83 7.00
N VAL A 228 -1.49 16.82 7.51
CA VAL A 228 -1.66 15.52 6.83
C VAL A 228 -2.39 15.68 5.51
N ALA A 229 -3.51 16.40 5.51
CA ALA A 229 -4.29 16.68 4.31
C ALA A 229 -3.44 17.40 3.24
N SER A 230 -2.64 18.38 3.66
CA SER A 230 -1.80 19.17 2.76
C SER A 230 -0.65 18.36 2.12
N VAL A 231 -0.06 17.39 2.84
CA VAL A 231 1.01 16.54 2.28
C VAL A 231 0.46 15.40 1.44
N LEU A 232 -0.77 14.93 1.71
CA LEU A 232 -1.42 13.88 0.92
C LEU A 232 -1.94 14.37 -0.41
N LYS A 233 -2.41 15.61 -0.51
CA LYS A 233 -2.99 16.18 -1.72
C LYS A 233 -2.08 16.01 -2.95
N PRO A 234 -0.82 16.50 -2.96
CA PRO A 234 0.05 16.34 -4.12
C PRO A 234 0.42 14.88 -4.42
N LEU A 235 0.47 14.02 -3.38
CA LEU A 235 0.70 12.59 -3.54
C LEU A 235 -0.44 11.92 -4.31
N LEU A 236 -1.70 12.17 -3.90
CA LEU A 236 -2.88 11.59 -4.55
C LEU A 236 -3.08 12.12 -5.97
N GLU A 237 -2.88 13.42 -6.19
CA GLU A 237 -2.94 14.03 -7.52
C GLU A 237 -1.90 13.42 -8.46
N LYS A 238 -0.67 13.18 -7.98
CA LYS A 238 0.39 12.51 -8.74
C LYS A 238 0.00 11.07 -9.07
N ARG A 239 -0.49 10.32 -8.07
CA ARG A 239 -0.93 8.93 -8.27
C ARG A 239 -2.05 8.85 -9.30
N LEU A 240 -3.04 9.74 -9.23
CA LEU A 240 -4.14 9.79 -10.19
C LEU A 240 -3.65 10.07 -11.62
N ARG A 241 -2.69 11.01 -11.77
CA ARG A 241 -2.06 11.29 -13.08
C ARG A 241 -1.33 10.06 -13.63
N VAL A 242 -0.56 9.36 -12.79
CA VAL A 242 0.17 8.14 -13.19
C VAL A 242 -0.80 7.05 -13.62
N LYS A 243 -1.88 6.79 -12.87
CA LYS A 243 -2.92 5.83 -13.27
C LYS A 243 -3.57 6.18 -14.61
N ARG A 244 -3.87 7.47 -14.84
CA ARG A 244 -4.42 7.94 -16.13
C ARG A 244 -3.42 7.77 -17.28
N MET A 245 -2.14 7.98 -17.03
CA MET A 245 -1.09 7.73 -18.03
C MET A 245 -0.98 6.22 -18.35
N MET A 246 -1.02 5.34 -17.35
CA MET A 246 -0.99 3.89 -17.55
C MET A 246 -2.08 3.39 -18.48
N LYS A 247 -3.30 3.94 -18.37
CA LYS A 247 -4.44 3.57 -19.25
C LYS A 247 -4.21 3.86 -20.74
N LYS A 248 -3.13 4.58 -21.10
CA LYS A 248 -2.76 4.87 -22.50
C LYS A 248 -1.82 3.80 -23.11
N PHE A 249 -1.31 2.89 -22.30
CA PHE A 249 -0.36 1.87 -22.67
C PHE A 249 -0.95 0.48 -22.46
N THR A 250 -0.65 -0.44 -23.35
CA THR A 250 -0.98 -1.87 -23.14
C THR A 250 -0.05 -2.48 -22.09
N PRO A 251 -0.44 -3.58 -21.45
CA PRO A 251 0.43 -4.25 -20.47
C PRO A 251 1.80 -4.67 -21.02
N ASP A 252 1.90 -4.93 -22.33
CA ASP A 252 3.14 -5.33 -23.01
C ASP A 252 4.03 -4.13 -23.38
N ASP A 253 3.55 -2.90 -23.26
CA ASP A 253 4.35 -1.71 -23.55
C ASP A 253 5.43 -1.52 -22.46
N PRO A 254 6.70 -1.27 -22.83
CA PRO A 254 7.80 -1.05 -21.87
C PRO A 254 7.55 0.09 -20.86
N GLN A 255 6.69 1.04 -21.18
CA GLN A 255 6.32 2.14 -20.26
C GLN A 255 5.36 1.68 -19.16
N HIS A 256 4.52 0.66 -19.44
CA HIS A 256 3.52 0.20 -18.50
C HIS A 256 4.12 -0.29 -17.16
N PRO A 257 5.11 -1.22 -17.11
CA PRO A 257 5.71 -1.67 -15.85
C PRO A 257 6.45 -0.55 -15.11
N ILE A 258 6.98 0.44 -15.83
CA ILE A 258 7.62 1.62 -15.20
C ILE A 258 6.57 2.44 -14.45
N LEU A 259 5.47 2.78 -15.11
CA LEU A 259 4.36 3.54 -14.51
C LEU A 259 3.69 2.76 -13.38
N GLN A 260 3.57 1.43 -13.53
CA GLN A 260 3.05 0.55 -12.48
C GLN A 260 3.93 0.62 -11.22
N SER A 261 5.25 0.53 -11.36
CA SER A 261 6.20 0.65 -10.23
C SER A 261 6.06 1.98 -9.50
N VAL A 262 5.88 3.08 -10.24
CA VAL A 262 5.63 4.41 -9.67
C VAL A 262 4.27 4.45 -8.96
N ALA A 263 3.21 3.95 -9.58
CA ALA A 263 1.87 3.91 -9.00
C ALA A 263 1.82 3.10 -7.69
N ASP A 264 2.55 1.99 -7.64
CA ASP A 264 2.64 1.13 -6.46
C ASP A 264 3.39 1.81 -5.31
N ALA A 265 4.51 2.48 -5.60
CA ALA A 265 5.24 3.28 -4.61
C ALA A 265 4.35 4.36 -3.98
N LEU A 266 3.62 5.11 -4.81
CA LEU A 266 2.69 6.16 -4.35
C LEU A 266 1.49 5.57 -3.59
N LYS A 267 0.99 4.38 -4.01
CA LYS A 267 -0.08 3.64 -3.32
C LYS A 267 0.35 3.30 -1.89
N TRP A 268 1.58 2.80 -1.71
CA TRP A 268 2.08 2.41 -0.39
C TRP A 268 2.22 3.59 0.57
N LEU A 269 2.71 4.74 0.11
CA LEU A 269 2.75 5.96 0.92
C LEU A 269 1.34 6.39 1.37
N GLY A 270 0.37 6.35 0.46
CA GLY A 270 -1.02 6.63 0.78
C GLY A 270 -1.59 5.60 1.77
N TYR A 271 -1.33 4.31 1.56
CA TYR A 271 -1.86 3.24 2.40
C TYR A 271 -1.37 3.33 3.85
N VAL A 272 -0.06 3.55 4.05
CA VAL A 272 0.49 3.65 5.41
C VAL A 272 0.07 4.92 6.14
N SER A 273 -0.32 5.99 5.44
CA SER A 273 -0.69 7.27 6.03
C SER A 273 -1.84 7.14 7.04
N PHE A 274 -2.80 6.24 6.78
CA PHE A 274 -3.92 5.95 7.67
C PHE A 274 -3.46 5.33 9.00
N GLY A 275 -2.73 4.20 8.95
CA GLY A 275 -2.24 3.52 10.15
C GLY A 275 -1.31 4.40 11.00
N TYR A 276 -0.58 5.29 10.35
CA TYR A 276 0.30 6.24 11.05
C TYR A 276 -0.45 7.30 11.86
N GLN A 277 -1.74 7.57 11.60
CA GLN A 277 -2.53 8.46 12.46
C GLN A 277 -2.72 7.84 13.84
N GLY A 278 -2.96 6.53 13.94
CA GLY A 278 -3.08 5.79 15.21
C GLY A 278 -1.76 5.29 15.80
N TYR A 279 -0.64 5.41 15.08
CA TYR A 279 0.64 4.89 15.56
C TYR A 279 1.23 5.72 16.71
N LYS A 280 1.48 5.06 17.85
CA LYS A 280 1.93 5.72 19.09
C LYS A 280 3.20 6.57 18.94
N ASN A 281 4.11 6.20 18.03
CA ASN A 281 5.39 6.89 17.82
C ASN A 281 5.36 7.90 16.66
N ASN A 282 4.24 8.06 15.94
CA ASN A 282 4.14 9.09 14.92
C ASN A 282 4.05 10.47 15.56
N LEU A 283 4.99 11.37 15.24
CA LEU A 283 5.08 12.72 15.80
C LEU A 283 3.80 13.55 15.61
N PHE A 284 3.11 13.35 14.50
CA PHE A 284 1.90 14.08 14.10
C PHE A 284 0.63 13.21 14.18
N GLY A 285 0.74 11.98 14.76
CA GLY A 285 -0.40 11.07 14.88
C GLY A 285 -1.37 11.50 15.97
N ASN A 286 -2.66 11.21 15.74
CA ASN A 286 -3.75 11.42 16.69
C ASN A 286 -4.74 10.28 16.56
N ILE A 287 -5.03 9.56 17.66
CA ILE A 287 -5.95 8.42 17.65
C ILE A 287 -7.37 8.84 17.25
N GLN A 288 -7.84 10.03 17.68
CA GLN A 288 -9.15 10.54 17.25
C GLN A 288 -9.21 10.78 15.73
N ALA A 289 -8.09 11.17 15.10
CA ALA A 289 -8.02 11.28 13.65
C ALA A 289 -8.14 9.91 12.99
N HIS A 290 -7.49 8.87 13.53
CA HIS A 290 -7.62 7.49 13.06
C HIS A 290 -9.07 7.00 13.16
N GLU A 291 -9.71 7.19 14.30
CA GLU A 291 -11.11 6.83 14.55
C GLU A 291 -12.07 7.57 13.60
N ALA A 292 -11.84 8.88 13.40
CA ALA A 292 -12.62 9.68 12.45
C ALA A 292 -12.55 9.15 11.01
N ILE A 293 -11.35 8.73 10.56
CA ILE A 293 -11.19 8.15 9.21
C ILE A 293 -12.01 6.86 9.07
N CYS A 294 -11.99 5.99 10.09
CA CYS A 294 -12.77 4.75 10.09
C CYS A 294 -14.28 5.04 10.06
N ALA A 295 -14.76 5.97 10.88
CA ALA A 295 -16.18 6.34 10.94
C ALA A 295 -16.66 6.93 9.61
N ILE A 296 -15.92 7.87 9.03
CA ILE A 296 -16.25 8.47 7.73
C ILE A 296 -16.18 7.43 6.62
N GLY A 297 -15.23 6.48 6.69
CA GLY A 297 -15.12 5.39 5.74
C GLY A 297 -16.34 4.46 5.76
N ARG A 298 -16.84 4.11 6.95
CA ARG A 298 -18.08 3.33 7.10
C ARG A 298 -19.28 4.06 6.51
N GLU A 299 -19.44 5.35 6.86
CA GLU A 299 -20.53 6.19 6.32
C GLU A 299 -20.47 6.31 4.80
N THR A 300 -19.27 6.51 4.25
CA THR A 300 -19.07 6.54 2.79
C THR A 300 -19.52 5.26 2.12
N LEU A 301 -19.19 4.10 2.71
CA LEU A 301 -19.58 2.80 2.14
C LEU A 301 -21.08 2.56 2.28
N VAL A 302 -21.70 2.94 3.40
CA VAL A 302 -23.16 2.89 3.60
C VAL A 302 -23.87 3.76 2.56
N THR A 303 -23.42 5.01 2.37
CA THR A 303 -23.95 5.90 1.33
C THR A 303 -23.86 5.27 -0.07
N ALA A 304 -22.76 4.59 -0.38
CA ALA A 304 -22.61 3.91 -1.67
C ALA A 304 -23.57 2.73 -1.83
N ILE A 305 -23.79 1.94 -0.76
CA ILE A 305 -24.74 0.82 -0.73
C ILE A 305 -26.17 1.34 -0.93
N GLU A 306 -26.57 2.36 -0.20
CA GLU A 306 -27.91 2.98 -0.31
C GLU A 306 -28.14 3.54 -1.70
N THR A 307 -27.16 4.28 -2.25
CA THR A 307 -27.22 4.81 -3.61
C THR A 307 -27.38 3.69 -4.65
N ALA A 308 -26.68 2.57 -4.47
CA ALA A 308 -26.82 1.42 -5.36
C ALA A 308 -28.26 0.85 -5.32
N HIS A 309 -28.82 0.68 -4.12
CA HIS A 309 -30.20 0.18 -3.94
C HIS A 309 -31.23 1.16 -4.55
N GLU A 310 -31.10 2.47 -4.33
CA GLU A 310 -31.98 3.50 -4.89
C GLU A 310 -32.00 3.49 -6.41
N LEU A 311 -30.84 3.20 -7.04
CA LEU A 311 -30.73 3.10 -8.49
C LEU A 311 -31.04 1.69 -9.05
N GLY A 312 -31.56 0.80 -8.21
CA GLY A 312 -32.03 -0.55 -8.58
C GLY A 312 -30.90 -1.56 -8.79
N PHE A 313 -29.71 -1.32 -8.23
CA PHE A 313 -28.63 -2.29 -8.19
C PHE A 313 -28.75 -3.18 -6.94
N ARG A 314 -28.48 -4.46 -7.12
CA ARG A 314 -28.31 -5.41 -6.02
C ARG A 314 -26.87 -5.39 -5.55
N VAL A 315 -26.62 -5.11 -4.28
CA VAL A 315 -25.30 -5.19 -3.66
C VAL A 315 -25.03 -6.63 -3.25
N LEU A 316 -23.98 -7.25 -3.77
CA LEU A 316 -23.60 -8.63 -3.47
C LEU A 316 -22.64 -8.70 -2.29
N VAL A 317 -21.71 -7.75 -2.22
CA VAL A 317 -20.74 -7.57 -1.12
C VAL A 317 -20.23 -6.13 -1.15
N ALA A 318 -19.91 -5.62 0.01
CA ALA A 318 -19.13 -4.39 0.15
C ALA A 318 -18.04 -4.61 1.22
N ASN A 319 -16.84 -4.15 0.95
CA ASN A 319 -15.71 -4.46 1.81
C ASN A 319 -14.75 -3.26 1.86
N VAL A 320 -14.80 -2.54 2.96
CA VAL A 320 -14.00 -1.36 3.29
C VAL A 320 -14.09 -0.26 2.22
N ASP A 321 -13.49 -0.46 1.06
CA ASP A 321 -13.35 0.50 -0.04
C ASP A 321 -13.91 0.00 -1.38
N SER A 322 -14.48 -1.20 -1.42
CA SER A 322 -15.02 -1.81 -2.63
C SER A 322 -16.49 -2.21 -2.51
N LEU A 323 -17.20 -2.14 -3.63
CA LEU A 323 -18.61 -2.47 -3.76
C LEU A 323 -18.81 -3.37 -4.99
N PHE A 324 -19.44 -4.52 -4.82
CA PHE A 324 -19.79 -5.44 -5.91
C PHE A 324 -21.29 -5.36 -6.16
N VAL A 325 -21.65 -4.93 -7.34
CA VAL A 325 -23.04 -4.66 -7.71
C VAL A 325 -23.47 -5.43 -8.95
N GLN A 326 -24.73 -5.78 -8.97
CA GLN A 326 -25.40 -6.47 -10.06
C GLN A 326 -26.70 -5.77 -10.40
N LYS A 327 -27.01 -5.64 -11.69
CA LYS A 327 -28.32 -5.17 -12.18
C LYS A 327 -28.65 -5.90 -13.47
N GLU A 328 -29.89 -6.28 -13.64
CA GLU A 328 -30.37 -6.96 -14.84
C GLU A 328 -30.06 -6.11 -16.10
N ALA A 329 -29.52 -6.74 -17.14
CA ALA A 329 -29.10 -6.14 -18.40
C ALA A 329 -27.98 -5.08 -18.30
N ALA A 330 -27.30 -4.94 -17.15
CA ALA A 330 -26.14 -4.07 -17.01
C ALA A 330 -24.85 -4.91 -17.05
N ASN A 331 -24.17 -4.89 -18.18
CA ASN A 331 -22.92 -5.65 -18.40
C ASN A 331 -21.85 -4.87 -19.16
N ARG A 332 -22.02 -3.56 -19.34
CA ARG A 332 -21.04 -2.68 -20.00
C ARG A 332 -20.65 -1.54 -19.07
N PRO A 333 -19.45 -0.99 -19.18
CA PRO A 333 -18.97 0.10 -18.30
C PRO A 333 -19.91 1.30 -18.20
N GLN A 334 -20.58 1.67 -19.33
CA GLN A 334 -21.52 2.78 -19.36
C GLN A 334 -22.79 2.56 -18.51
N ASP A 335 -23.17 1.31 -18.26
CA ASP A 335 -24.38 0.97 -17.50
C ASP A 335 -24.19 1.26 -16.01
N PHE A 336 -22.95 1.28 -15.52
CA PHE A 336 -22.58 1.58 -14.13
C PHE A 336 -22.19 3.05 -13.91
N LYS A 337 -22.01 3.82 -14.99
CA LYS A 337 -21.59 5.22 -14.89
C LYS A 337 -22.55 6.09 -14.07
N PRO A 338 -23.89 6.02 -14.23
CA PRO A 338 -24.82 6.81 -13.41
C PRO A 338 -24.69 6.52 -11.91
N LEU A 339 -24.44 5.25 -11.53
CA LEU A 339 -24.21 4.86 -10.15
C LEU A 339 -22.92 5.48 -9.60
N MET A 340 -21.83 5.38 -10.36
CA MET A 340 -20.55 5.96 -9.95
C MET A 340 -20.63 7.49 -9.83
N ASP A 341 -21.27 8.15 -10.77
CA ASP A 341 -21.42 9.61 -10.76
C ASP A 341 -22.24 10.07 -9.53
N GLU A 342 -23.31 9.36 -9.16
CA GLU A 342 -24.14 9.68 -8.00
C GLU A 342 -23.38 9.40 -6.68
N ILE A 343 -22.65 8.27 -6.58
CA ILE A 343 -21.81 8.00 -5.42
C ILE A 343 -20.74 9.09 -5.24
N MET A 344 -20.07 9.50 -6.32
CA MET A 344 -19.08 10.58 -6.27
C MET A 344 -19.71 11.91 -5.86
N PHE A 345 -20.90 12.20 -6.32
CA PHE A 345 -21.63 13.42 -5.95
C PHE A 345 -21.96 13.43 -4.44
N ARG A 346 -22.50 12.33 -3.89
CA ARG A 346 -22.90 12.24 -2.49
C ARG A 346 -21.71 12.19 -1.51
N THR A 347 -20.67 11.46 -1.88
CA THR A 347 -19.54 11.22 -0.98
C THR A 347 -18.39 12.24 -1.14
N GLY A 348 -18.30 12.88 -2.31
CA GLY A 348 -17.17 13.73 -2.68
C GLY A 348 -15.87 12.93 -2.96
N LEU A 349 -15.93 11.60 -3.03
CA LEU A 349 -14.79 10.72 -3.25
C LEU A 349 -14.87 10.08 -4.64
N ILE A 350 -13.70 9.86 -5.25
CA ILE A 350 -13.61 9.20 -6.56
C ILE A 350 -13.82 7.70 -6.38
N ILE A 351 -14.78 7.14 -7.12
CA ILE A 351 -14.98 5.70 -7.27
C ILE A 351 -14.73 5.31 -8.74
N GLU A 352 -14.05 4.20 -8.96
CA GLU A 352 -13.68 3.70 -10.29
C GLU A 352 -14.28 2.31 -10.51
N LEU A 353 -14.60 1.99 -11.75
CA LEU A 353 -14.89 0.62 -12.18
C LEU A 353 -13.57 -0.13 -12.32
N GLU A 354 -13.35 -1.15 -11.47
CA GLU A 354 -12.19 -2.04 -11.55
C GLU A 354 -12.35 -3.04 -12.70
N GLY A 355 -13.54 -3.60 -12.86
CA GLY A 355 -13.90 -4.48 -13.95
C GLY A 355 -15.30 -5.06 -13.81
N ILE A 356 -15.74 -5.76 -14.85
CA ILE A 356 -16.99 -6.51 -14.89
C ILE A 356 -16.65 -7.98 -14.96
N PHE A 357 -17.22 -8.78 -14.07
CA PHE A 357 -17.03 -10.22 -14.06
C PHE A 357 -18.07 -10.90 -14.94
N ASP A 358 -17.62 -11.77 -15.86
CA ASP A 358 -18.49 -12.74 -16.52
C ASP A 358 -19.18 -13.63 -15.48
N TRP A 359 -18.37 -14.10 -14.52
CA TRP A 359 -18.86 -14.84 -13.38
C TRP A 359 -17.96 -14.65 -12.15
N LEU A 360 -18.58 -14.73 -10.97
CA LEU A 360 -17.93 -14.57 -9.68
C LEU A 360 -18.57 -15.52 -8.66
N ILE A 361 -17.74 -16.24 -7.90
CA ILE A 361 -18.19 -17.16 -6.86
C ILE A 361 -17.75 -16.64 -5.50
N PHE A 362 -18.74 -16.38 -4.64
CA PHE A 362 -18.52 -16.14 -3.22
C PHE A 362 -18.67 -17.44 -2.44
N THR A 363 -17.61 -17.84 -1.73
CA THR A 363 -17.60 -19.10 -0.99
C THR A 363 -18.30 -18.97 0.36
N ALA A 364 -18.90 -20.07 0.81
CA ALA A 364 -19.49 -20.14 2.13
C ALA A 364 -18.44 -20.15 3.25
N SER A 365 -18.82 -19.67 4.42
CA SER A 365 -18.02 -19.82 5.63
C SER A 365 -17.98 -21.29 6.08
N LYS A 366 -16.80 -21.75 6.54
CA LYS A 366 -16.66 -23.09 7.10
C LYS A 366 -17.49 -23.32 8.36
N LEU A 367 -17.75 -22.26 9.14
CA LEU A 367 -18.51 -22.34 10.39
C LEU A 367 -20.01 -22.33 10.17
N ASN A 368 -20.48 -21.63 9.13
CA ASN A 368 -21.89 -21.56 8.78
C ASN A 368 -22.05 -21.46 7.27
N PRO A 369 -22.47 -22.54 6.57
CA PRO A 369 -22.60 -22.55 5.12
C PRO A 369 -23.63 -21.56 4.54
N ARG A 370 -24.54 -21.03 5.36
CA ARG A 370 -25.51 -20.01 4.93
C ARG A 370 -24.93 -18.61 4.86
N ILE A 371 -23.72 -18.41 5.38
CA ILE A 371 -23.08 -17.11 5.47
C ILE A 371 -21.85 -17.12 4.57
N GLY A 372 -21.70 -16.10 3.74
CA GLY A 372 -20.53 -15.92 2.91
C GLY A 372 -19.26 -15.66 3.73
N ALA A 373 -18.15 -16.24 3.30
CA ALA A 373 -16.84 -15.96 3.88
C ALA A 373 -16.37 -14.58 3.42
N ALA A 374 -16.11 -13.68 4.37
CA ALA A 374 -15.57 -12.37 4.05
C ALA A 374 -14.22 -12.52 3.30
N ASN A 375 -14.02 -11.72 2.26
CA ASN A 375 -12.79 -11.70 1.46
C ASN A 375 -12.37 -13.07 0.86
N ARG A 376 -13.31 -13.98 0.62
CA ARG A 376 -13.02 -15.28 0.02
C ARG A 376 -13.89 -15.52 -1.22
N TYR A 377 -13.29 -15.23 -2.38
CA TYR A 377 -13.96 -15.33 -3.67
C TYR A 377 -12.97 -15.55 -4.81
N PHE A 378 -13.49 -16.00 -5.93
CA PHE A 378 -12.78 -16.06 -7.20
C PHE A 378 -13.75 -15.89 -8.36
N GLY A 379 -13.27 -15.33 -9.45
CA GLY A 379 -14.09 -15.05 -10.62
C GLY A 379 -13.26 -14.60 -11.81
N LYS A 380 -13.87 -14.63 -12.99
CA LYS A 380 -13.28 -14.26 -14.27
C LYS A 380 -13.90 -12.97 -14.75
N PHE A 381 -13.06 -11.98 -15.04
CA PHE A 381 -13.48 -10.77 -15.70
C PHE A 381 -13.88 -11.00 -17.17
N ASP A 382 -14.65 -10.13 -17.75
CA ASP A 382 -15.07 -10.10 -19.15
C ASP A 382 -13.90 -10.11 -20.15
N HIS A 383 -12.78 -9.51 -19.77
CA HIS A 383 -11.52 -9.54 -20.55
C HIS A 383 -10.64 -10.77 -20.30
N GLY A 384 -11.12 -11.76 -19.53
CA GLY A 384 -10.50 -13.07 -19.34
C GLY A 384 -9.58 -13.22 -18.13
N GLU A 385 -9.20 -12.13 -17.42
CA GLU A 385 -8.37 -12.19 -16.24
C GLU A 385 -9.10 -12.86 -15.07
N LEU A 386 -8.38 -13.75 -14.35
CA LEU A 386 -8.90 -14.43 -13.16
C LEU A 386 -8.50 -13.65 -11.90
N LYS A 387 -9.49 -13.19 -11.15
CA LYS A 387 -9.29 -12.57 -9.81
C LYS A 387 -9.58 -13.58 -8.71
N VAL A 388 -8.60 -13.74 -7.79
CA VAL A 388 -8.69 -14.69 -6.66
C VAL A 388 -8.37 -13.96 -5.36
N ARG A 389 -9.20 -14.14 -4.34
CA ARG A 389 -9.01 -13.57 -3.00
C ARG A 389 -9.26 -14.62 -1.92
N GLY A 390 -8.44 -14.59 -0.88
CA GLY A 390 -8.60 -15.42 0.32
C GLY A 390 -8.49 -16.92 0.13
N MET A 391 -8.06 -17.37 -1.06
CA MET A 391 -7.84 -18.78 -1.40
C MET A 391 -6.43 -19.23 -0.99
N ALA A 392 -6.20 -20.55 -0.94
CA ALA A 392 -4.97 -21.13 -0.42
C ALA A 392 -3.72 -20.66 -1.18
N GLN A 393 -3.78 -20.55 -2.50
CA GLN A 393 -2.67 -20.09 -3.33
C GLN A 393 -2.18 -18.64 -3.03
N ARG A 394 -2.97 -17.86 -2.31
CA ARG A 394 -2.66 -16.47 -1.93
C ARG A 394 -2.07 -16.37 -0.53
N ARG A 395 -2.03 -17.45 0.22
CA ARG A 395 -1.54 -17.48 1.60
C ARG A 395 -0.05 -17.81 1.63
N SER A 396 0.69 -17.13 2.48
CA SER A 396 2.13 -17.33 2.66
C SER A 396 2.49 -18.64 3.39
N ASP A 397 1.52 -19.23 4.10
CA ASP A 397 1.65 -20.48 4.87
C ASP A 397 1.21 -21.73 4.09
N THR A 398 0.80 -21.58 2.83
CA THR A 398 0.39 -22.70 1.97
C THR A 398 1.59 -23.27 1.23
N CYS A 399 1.77 -24.59 1.28
CA CYS A 399 2.84 -25.23 0.53
C CYS A 399 2.60 -25.11 -1.00
N ASN A 400 3.68 -25.06 -1.76
CA ASN A 400 3.63 -24.86 -3.21
C ASN A 400 2.79 -25.90 -3.96
N TRP A 401 2.76 -27.14 -3.49
CA TRP A 401 1.97 -28.21 -4.13
C TRP A 401 0.48 -27.89 -4.09
N ILE A 402 -0.07 -27.53 -2.90
CA ILE A 402 -1.48 -27.14 -2.75
C ILE A 402 -1.77 -25.86 -3.53
N ALA A 403 -0.86 -24.87 -3.47
CA ALA A 403 -1.05 -23.62 -4.20
C ALA A 403 -1.08 -23.82 -5.73
N ASN A 404 -0.27 -24.76 -6.26
CA ASN A 404 -0.25 -25.10 -7.67
C ASN A 404 -1.51 -25.87 -8.08
N ALA A 405 -1.93 -26.87 -7.30
CA ALA A 405 -3.14 -27.65 -7.58
C ALA A 405 -4.38 -26.72 -7.60
N GLU A 406 -4.52 -25.84 -6.61
CA GLU A 406 -5.61 -24.85 -6.59
C GLU A 406 -5.56 -23.94 -7.84
N ARG A 407 -4.37 -23.51 -8.27
CA ARG A 407 -4.20 -22.68 -9.48
C ARG A 407 -4.62 -23.42 -10.74
N GLU A 408 -4.27 -24.70 -10.87
CA GLU A 408 -4.66 -25.53 -12.01
C GLU A 408 -6.18 -25.70 -12.08
N ILE A 409 -6.84 -25.98 -10.93
CA ILE A 409 -8.30 -26.06 -10.85
C ILE A 409 -8.94 -24.74 -11.26
N LEU A 410 -8.48 -23.61 -10.72
CA LEU A 410 -9.03 -22.31 -11.04
C LEU A 410 -8.83 -21.91 -12.51
N ASN A 411 -7.71 -22.29 -13.12
CA ASN A 411 -7.46 -22.09 -14.55
C ASN A 411 -8.39 -22.93 -15.40
N LEU A 412 -8.66 -24.18 -14.99
CA LEU A 412 -9.62 -25.05 -15.68
C LEU A 412 -11.03 -24.41 -15.62
N LEU A 413 -11.45 -23.92 -14.46
CA LEU A 413 -12.73 -23.21 -14.32
C LEU A 413 -12.79 -21.93 -15.17
N ALA A 414 -11.68 -21.20 -15.27
CA ALA A 414 -11.58 -20.00 -16.09
C ALA A 414 -11.62 -20.27 -17.59
N SER A 415 -11.23 -21.48 -18.03
CA SER A 415 -11.29 -21.88 -19.43
C SER A 415 -12.71 -22.25 -19.90
N GLU A 416 -13.62 -22.53 -18.95
CA GLU A 416 -15.02 -22.82 -19.29
C GLU A 416 -15.72 -21.54 -19.80
N SER A 417 -16.38 -21.68 -20.94
CA SER A 417 -17.10 -20.59 -21.61
C SER A 417 -18.52 -20.40 -21.10
N ASN A 418 -19.13 -21.48 -20.56
CA ASN A 418 -20.48 -21.43 -20.02
C ASN A 418 -20.47 -21.53 -18.49
N PRO A 419 -20.73 -20.43 -17.78
CA PRO A 419 -20.75 -20.43 -16.30
C PRO A 419 -21.71 -21.44 -15.68
N ALA A 420 -22.76 -21.87 -16.39
CA ALA A 420 -23.70 -22.90 -15.92
C ALA A 420 -23.05 -24.27 -15.72
N HIS A 421 -21.92 -24.55 -16.36
CA HIS A 421 -21.19 -25.83 -16.22
C HIS A 421 -20.23 -25.82 -15.01
N LEU A 422 -19.90 -24.65 -14.45
CA LEU A 422 -18.94 -24.54 -13.35
C LEU A 422 -19.26 -25.42 -12.13
N PRO A 423 -20.54 -25.53 -11.65
CA PRO A 423 -20.85 -26.41 -10.54
C PRO A 423 -20.51 -27.90 -10.81
N ALA A 424 -20.72 -28.38 -12.04
CA ALA A 424 -20.36 -29.73 -12.41
C ALA A 424 -18.84 -29.94 -12.46
N LEU A 425 -18.10 -28.99 -13.00
CA LEU A 425 -16.63 -29.03 -13.04
C LEU A 425 -16.03 -28.98 -11.61
N ILE A 426 -16.55 -28.15 -10.73
CA ILE A 426 -16.11 -28.08 -9.32
C ILE A 426 -16.30 -29.42 -8.60
N SER A 427 -17.38 -30.15 -8.93
CA SER A 427 -17.66 -31.45 -8.32
C SER A 427 -16.78 -32.58 -8.85
N GLN A 428 -16.12 -32.38 -9.98
CA GLN A 428 -15.20 -33.36 -10.61
C GLN A 428 -13.74 -33.12 -10.25
N ALA A 429 -13.38 -31.89 -9.87
CA ALA A 429 -12.02 -31.48 -9.52
C ALA A 429 -11.67 -31.80 -8.05
#